data_9e515f13bc998740fa5e00f524983c49
#
_entry.id   9e515f13bc998740fa5e00f524983c49
#
_cell.length_a   1.000
_cell.length_b   1.000
_cell.length_c   1.000
_cell.angle_alpha   90.00
_cell.angle_beta   90.00
_cell.angle_gamma   90.00
#
_symmetry.space_group_name_H-M   'P 1'
#
loop_
_entity.id
_entity.type
_entity.pdbx_description
1 polymer ?
#
loop_
_entity_poly.entity_id
_entity_poly.type
_entity_poly.pdbx_seq_one_letter_code
_entity_poly.pdbx_strand_id
1 'polypeptide(L)'
;IILSDINMPEMDGLTLLTKINELRNPAMKGIMVSAYGDMENIRTAMNRGAFDFTTKPINLEDLDRTIEKAIEQIDFIKNAQNEHLQLKSIQSDLKVAREIQETILPKAFDPFPNEKTFEIYAFMSAAKYVGGDFYDFFKIDDDRLGFVIADVSGKGVPAAIFMAISRTVIRAIALTDN
;
A
#
# COMPACT_ATOMS: atom_id res chain seq x y z
N ILE A 1 -22.61 13.65 2.52
CA ILE A 1 -22.79 15.01 3.05
C ILE A 1 -24.05 15.01 3.88
N ILE A 2 -24.02 15.70 5.00
CA ILE A 2 -25.18 15.88 5.91
C ILE A 2 -25.47 17.36 6.00
N LEU A 3 -26.66 17.76 5.61
CA LEU A 3 -27.18 19.11 5.80
C LEU A 3 -28.12 19.08 7.00
N SER A 4 -27.83 19.84 8.05
CA SER A 4 -28.58 19.82 9.29
C SER A 4 -28.91 21.22 9.79
N ASP A 5 -30.15 21.45 10.17
CA ASP A 5 -30.51 22.64 10.95
C ASP A 5 -29.84 22.57 12.33
N ILE A 6 -29.43 23.71 12.87
CA ILE A 6 -28.93 23.80 14.23
C ILE A 6 -30.08 23.60 15.22
N ASN A 7 -31.22 24.24 14.99
CA ASN A 7 -32.35 24.22 15.88
C ASN A 7 -33.36 23.14 15.49
N MET A 8 -33.18 21.92 16.01
CA MET A 8 -34.08 20.79 15.80
C MET A 8 -34.66 20.31 17.15
N PRO A 9 -35.91 19.76 17.15
CA PRO A 9 -36.47 19.14 18.35
C PRO A 9 -35.70 17.84 18.71
N GLU A 10 -35.75 17.45 19.99
CA GLU A 10 -35.12 16.25 20.57
C GLU A 10 -33.58 16.26 20.53
N MET A 11 -32.97 16.46 19.38
CA MET A 11 -31.51 16.55 19.23
C MET A 11 -31.18 17.75 18.34
N ASP A 12 -30.44 18.71 18.87
CA ASP A 12 -29.95 19.84 18.09
C ASP A 12 -28.84 19.43 17.09
N GLY A 13 -28.66 20.28 16.06
CA GLY A 13 -27.66 20.01 15.01
C GLY A 13 -26.22 20.00 15.51
N LEU A 14 -25.89 20.73 16.57
CA LEU A 14 -24.55 20.76 17.15
C LEU A 14 -24.24 19.44 17.86
N THR A 15 -25.21 18.86 18.53
CA THR A 15 -25.11 17.52 19.14
C THR A 15 -25.01 16.44 18.05
N LEU A 16 -25.81 16.53 17.00
CA LEU A 16 -25.70 15.63 15.86
C LEU A 16 -24.32 15.70 15.21
N LEU A 17 -23.78 16.89 14.99
CA LEU A 17 -22.45 17.10 14.44
C LEU A 17 -21.36 16.42 15.30
N THR A 18 -21.48 16.54 16.61
CA THR A 18 -20.54 15.87 17.53
C THR A 18 -20.58 14.35 17.36
N LYS A 19 -21.79 13.75 17.29
CA LYS A 19 -21.94 12.31 17.06
C LYS A 19 -21.41 11.87 15.71
N ILE A 20 -21.59 12.66 14.65
CA ILE A 20 -21.03 12.40 13.32
C ILE A 20 -19.49 12.37 13.39
N ASN A 21 -18.89 13.31 14.08
CA ASN A 21 -17.44 13.39 14.23
C ASN A 21 -16.85 12.24 15.06
N GLU A 22 -17.60 11.71 16.03
CA GLU A 22 -17.23 10.50 16.79
C GLU A 22 -17.09 9.26 15.91
N LEU A 23 -17.77 9.19 14.76
CA LEU A 23 -17.60 8.11 13.77
C LEU A 23 -16.23 8.13 13.09
N ARG A 24 -15.46 9.19 13.22
CA ARG A 24 -14.11 9.38 12.67
C ARG A 24 -14.01 9.06 11.18
N ASN A 25 -15.09 9.29 10.44
CA ASN A 25 -15.10 9.10 8.99
C ASN A 25 -14.78 10.42 8.27
N PRO A 26 -13.56 10.59 7.72
CA PRO A 26 -13.15 11.85 7.11
C PRO A 26 -13.91 12.18 5.82
N ALA A 27 -14.60 11.19 5.23
CA ALA A 27 -15.45 11.36 4.06
C ALA A 27 -16.89 11.80 4.43
N MET A 28 -17.21 11.97 5.71
CA MET A 28 -18.47 12.57 6.15
C MET A 28 -18.26 14.06 6.38
N LYS A 29 -19.11 14.90 5.77
CA LYS A 29 -19.08 16.36 5.90
C LYS A 29 -20.43 16.85 6.37
N GLY A 30 -20.44 17.61 7.49
CA GLY A 30 -21.61 18.25 8.02
C GLY A 30 -21.67 19.72 7.60
N ILE A 31 -22.73 20.12 6.94
CA ILE A 31 -23.04 21.53 6.61
C ILE A 31 -24.20 21.95 7.52
N MET A 32 -24.00 23.03 8.25
CA MET A 32 -24.98 23.48 9.23
C MET A 32 -25.87 24.58 8.65
N VAL A 33 -27.16 24.49 8.94
CA VAL A 33 -28.14 25.53 8.57
C VAL A 33 -28.47 26.34 9.82
N SER A 34 -28.31 27.65 9.77
CA SER A 34 -28.54 28.54 10.91
C SER A 34 -29.52 29.66 10.56
N ALA A 35 -30.15 30.25 11.58
CA ALA A 35 -30.92 31.46 11.40
C ALA A 35 -29.99 32.67 11.10
N TYR A 36 -30.51 33.65 10.38
CA TYR A 36 -29.78 34.89 10.12
C TYR A 36 -29.39 35.59 11.45
N GLY A 37 -28.10 35.95 11.56
CA GLY A 37 -27.57 36.62 12.75
C GLY A 37 -27.13 35.69 13.90
N ASP A 38 -27.25 34.38 13.78
CA ASP A 38 -26.88 33.42 14.83
C ASP A 38 -25.38 33.07 14.81
N MET A 39 -24.55 34.09 14.95
CA MET A 39 -23.09 33.99 14.87
C MET A 39 -22.46 33.12 15.96
N GLU A 40 -23.08 33.02 17.13
CA GLU A 40 -22.56 32.22 18.24
C GLU A 40 -22.67 30.72 17.93
N ASN A 41 -23.82 30.28 17.48
CA ASN A 41 -24.02 28.89 17.05
C ASN A 41 -23.20 28.50 15.84
N ILE A 42 -23.07 29.41 14.86
CA ILE A 42 -22.19 29.22 13.70
C ILE A 42 -20.74 29.00 14.15
N ARG A 43 -20.21 29.86 15.01
CA ARG A 43 -18.84 29.71 15.55
C ARG A 43 -18.68 28.39 16.30
N THR A 44 -19.67 28.01 17.09
CA THR A 44 -19.67 26.75 17.82
C THR A 44 -19.67 25.55 16.87
N ALA A 45 -20.48 25.59 15.81
CA ALA A 45 -20.50 24.54 14.78
C ALA A 45 -19.13 24.38 14.09
N MET A 46 -18.52 25.48 13.67
CA MET A 46 -17.21 25.47 13.02
C MET A 46 -16.12 24.94 13.98
N ASN A 47 -16.12 25.34 15.23
CA ASN A 47 -15.19 24.85 16.25
C ASN A 47 -15.39 23.35 16.55
N ARG A 48 -16.60 22.82 16.37
CA ARG A 48 -16.92 21.40 16.50
C ARG A 48 -16.67 20.61 15.21
N GLY A 49 -16.10 21.22 14.18
CA GLY A 49 -15.70 20.55 12.95
C GLY A 49 -16.80 20.45 11.90
N ALA A 50 -17.77 21.37 11.87
CA ALA A 50 -18.61 21.53 10.71
C ALA A 50 -17.75 21.85 9.48
N PHE A 51 -18.12 21.28 8.33
CA PHE A 51 -17.43 21.57 7.08
C PHE A 51 -17.66 22.99 6.63
N ASP A 52 -18.93 23.42 6.68
CA ASP A 52 -19.36 24.77 6.35
C ASP A 52 -20.75 25.06 6.94
N PHE A 53 -21.30 26.24 6.70
CA PHE A 53 -22.63 26.61 7.13
C PHE A 53 -23.37 27.39 6.02
N THR A 54 -24.70 27.42 6.11
CA THR A 54 -25.56 28.32 5.32
C THR A 54 -26.60 28.97 6.23
N THR A 55 -27.07 30.15 5.87
CA THR A 55 -28.07 30.88 6.65
C THR A 55 -29.44 30.86 5.98
N LYS A 56 -30.49 30.89 6.81
CA LYS A 56 -31.87 31.08 6.33
C LYS A 56 -32.15 32.56 6.05
N PRO A 57 -32.85 32.94 4.93
CA PRO A 57 -33.32 32.03 3.87
C PRO A 57 -32.16 31.46 3.05
N ILE A 58 -32.25 30.16 2.72
CA ILE A 58 -31.15 29.46 2.02
C ILE A 58 -31.01 30.04 0.61
N ASN A 59 -29.80 30.53 0.30
CA ASN A 59 -29.41 30.83 -1.07
C ASN A 59 -28.95 29.52 -1.74
N LEU A 60 -29.68 29.11 -2.78
CA LEU A 60 -29.40 27.84 -3.47
C LEU A 60 -28.04 27.84 -4.19
N GLU A 61 -27.60 28.99 -4.75
CA GLU A 61 -26.31 29.07 -5.43
C GLU A 61 -25.15 28.92 -4.44
N ASP A 62 -25.26 29.51 -3.27
CA ASP A 62 -24.26 29.40 -2.21
C ASP A 62 -24.20 27.97 -1.62
N LEU A 63 -25.38 27.37 -1.42
CA LEU A 63 -25.49 25.99 -0.95
C LEU A 63 -24.85 25.03 -1.97
N ASP A 64 -25.15 25.20 -3.26
CA ASP A 64 -24.61 24.39 -4.34
C ASP A 64 -23.07 24.44 -4.36
N ARG A 65 -22.49 25.63 -4.31
CA ARG A 65 -21.03 25.81 -4.22
C ARG A 65 -20.43 25.14 -2.97
N THR A 66 -21.13 25.19 -1.85
CA THR A 66 -20.66 24.57 -0.61
C THR A 66 -20.71 23.04 -0.72
N ILE A 67 -21.77 22.50 -1.35
CA ILE A 67 -21.88 21.06 -1.61
C ILE A 67 -20.82 20.60 -2.59
N GLU A 68 -20.55 21.33 -3.68
CA GLU A 68 -19.50 21.00 -4.63
C GLU A 68 -18.12 20.92 -3.94
N LYS A 69 -17.76 21.92 -3.14
CA LYS A 69 -16.51 21.89 -2.35
C LYS A 69 -16.44 20.69 -1.42
N ALA A 70 -17.56 20.33 -0.79
CA ALA A 70 -17.61 19.17 0.09
C ALA A 70 -17.40 17.86 -0.70
N ILE A 71 -17.99 17.73 -1.89
CA ILE A 71 -17.82 16.58 -2.79
C ILE A 71 -16.35 16.47 -3.21
N GLU A 72 -15.76 17.55 -3.71
CA GLU A 72 -14.36 17.58 -4.12
C GLU A 72 -13.42 17.11 -3.00
N GLN A 73 -13.65 17.59 -1.78
CA GLN A 73 -12.83 17.19 -0.64
C GLN A 73 -13.05 15.72 -0.25
N ILE A 74 -14.27 15.22 -0.32
CA ILE A 74 -14.59 13.80 -0.07
C ILE A 74 -13.90 12.91 -1.10
N ASP A 75 -13.97 13.27 -2.37
CA ASP A 75 -13.36 12.50 -3.46
C ASP A 75 -11.83 12.52 -3.37
N PHE A 76 -11.23 13.65 -3.02
CA PHE A 76 -9.80 13.73 -2.75
C PHE A 76 -9.37 12.77 -1.62
N ILE A 77 -10.11 12.76 -0.50
CA ILE A 77 -9.81 11.86 0.63
C ILE A 77 -9.96 10.40 0.22
N LYS A 78 -11.03 10.04 -0.49
CA LYS A 78 -11.27 8.67 -0.95
C LYS A 78 -10.20 8.19 -1.92
N ASN A 79 -9.80 9.04 -2.86
CA ASN A 79 -8.75 8.72 -3.83
C ASN A 79 -7.41 8.48 -3.12
N ALA A 80 -7.03 9.37 -2.20
CA ALA A 80 -5.80 9.20 -1.40
C ALA A 80 -5.82 7.91 -0.57
N GLN A 81 -6.96 7.55 0.02
CA GLN A 81 -7.10 6.29 0.76
C GLN A 81 -6.97 5.06 -0.16
N ASN A 82 -7.61 5.09 -1.34
CA ASN A 82 -7.52 4.01 -2.31
C ASN A 82 -6.09 3.82 -2.82
N GLU A 83 -5.40 4.90 -3.17
CA GLU A 83 -3.99 4.86 -3.58
C GLU A 83 -3.11 4.25 -2.49
N HIS A 84 -3.32 4.65 -1.24
CA HIS A 84 -2.58 4.10 -0.11
C HIS A 84 -2.81 2.59 0.07
N LEU A 85 -4.05 2.13 -0.08
CA LEU A 85 -4.39 0.70 0.00
C LEU A 85 -3.75 -0.09 -1.15
N GLN A 86 -3.78 0.45 -2.37
CA GLN A 86 -3.14 -0.17 -3.53
C GLN A 86 -1.62 -0.29 -3.35
N LEU A 87 -0.96 0.77 -2.88
CA LEU A 87 0.47 0.74 -2.58
C LEU A 87 0.83 -0.32 -1.53
N LYS A 88 0.04 -0.45 -0.48
CA LYS A 88 0.24 -1.49 0.54
C LYS A 88 0.08 -2.90 -0.04
N SER A 89 -0.91 -3.12 -0.90
CA SER A 89 -1.11 -4.41 -1.57
C SER A 89 0.10 -4.77 -2.42
N ILE A 90 0.57 -3.84 -3.28
CA ILE A 90 1.74 -4.05 -4.13
C ILE A 90 3.00 -4.35 -3.29
N GLN A 91 3.20 -3.63 -2.18
CA GLN A 91 4.32 -3.89 -1.29
C GLN A 91 4.25 -5.29 -0.66
N SER A 92 3.05 -5.74 -0.28
CA SER A 92 2.84 -7.09 0.24
C SER A 92 3.17 -8.15 -0.80
N ASP A 93 2.70 -7.98 -2.04
CA ASP A 93 2.97 -8.91 -3.13
C ASP A 93 4.47 -9.00 -3.46
N LEU A 94 5.16 -7.86 -3.46
CA LEU A 94 6.61 -7.82 -3.66
C LEU A 94 7.38 -8.50 -2.53
N LYS A 95 6.88 -8.44 -1.29
CA LYS A 95 7.47 -9.16 -0.17
C LYS A 95 7.35 -10.67 -0.36
N VAL A 96 6.18 -11.15 -0.75
CA VAL A 96 5.96 -12.57 -1.07
C VAL A 96 6.85 -13.03 -2.22
N ALA A 97 6.95 -12.21 -3.29
CA ALA A 97 7.83 -12.50 -4.41
C ALA A 97 9.30 -12.62 -3.99
N ARG A 98 9.76 -11.78 -3.06
CA ARG A 98 11.09 -11.89 -2.46
C ARG A 98 11.29 -13.20 -1.71
N GLU A 99 10.34 -13.57 -0.87
CA GLU A 99 10.39 -14.81 -0.10
C GLU A 99 10.47 -16.03 -1.04
N ILE A 100 9.69 -16.04 -2.13
CA ILE A 100 9.76 -17.06 -3.17
C ILE A 100 11.15 -17.07 -3.82
N GLN A 101 11.68 -15.92 -4.22
CA GLN A 101 12.99 -15.81 -4.84
C GLN A 101 14.11 -16.34 -3.94
N GLU A 102 14.08 -16.01 -2.64
CA GLU A 102 15.04 -16.49 -1.65
C GLU A 102 14.95 -18.01 -1.44
N THR A 103 13.79 -18.62 -1.63
CA THR A 103 13.65 -20.10 -1.56
C THR A 103 14.19 -20.83 -2.78
N ILE A 104 14.29 -20.16 -3.92
CA ILE A 104 14.85 -20.72 -5.14
C ILE A 104 16.37 -20.86 -5.02
N LEU A 105 17.03 -19.92 -4.33
CA LEU A 105 18.48 -19.94 -4.16
C LEU A 105 18.91 -21.03 -3.17
N PRO A 106 20.10 -21.64 -3.37
CA PRO A 106 20.61 -22.60 -2.42
C PRO A 106 20.85 -21.93 -1.07
N LYS A 107 20.55 -22.64 0.01
CA LYS A 107 20.82 -22.13 1.36
C LYS A 107 22.32 -22.01 1.57
N ALA A 108 22.75 -20.84 2.04
CA ALA A 108 24.15 -20.44 2.12
C ALA A 108 24.97 -21.21 3.16
N PHE A 109 24.36 -22.04 4.00
CA PHE A 109 25.06 -22.70 5.10
C PHE A 109 25.11 -24.21 4.89
N ASP A 110 26.34 -24.75 4.77
CA ASP A 110 26.67 -26.17 4.65
C ASP A 110 25.76 -26.96 3.66
N PRO A 111 25.82 -26.61 2.37
CA PRO A 111 24.98 -27.29 1.36
C PRO A 111 25.40 -28.76 1.15
N PHE A 112 26.58 -29.14 1.58
CA PHE A 112 27.16 -30.46 1.43
C PHE A 112 27.75 -30.99 2.75
N PRO A 113 26.95 -31.30 3.78
CA PRO A 113 27.40 -31.57 5.13
C PRO A 113 28.31 -32.82 5.26
N ASN A 114 28.33 -33.70 4.28
CA ASN A 114 29.20 -34.88 4.23
C ASN A 114 30.50 -34.65 3.43
N GLU A 115 30.65 -33.50 2.79
CA GLU A 115 31.86 -33.16 2.03
C GLU A 115 32.93 -32.65 2.99
N LYS A 116 34.16 -33.17 2.85
CA LYS A 116 35.29 -32.83 3.70
C LYS A 116 36.45 -32.15 2.96
N THR A 117 36.35 -32.10 1.63
CA THR A 117 37.43 -31.59 0.78
C THR A 117 37.30 -30.11 0.46
N PHE A 118 36.09 -29.55 0.60
CA PHE A 118 35.82 -28.12 0.39
C PHE A 118 34.66 -27.63 1.24
N GLU A 119 34.60 -26.32 1.44
CA GLU A 119 33.47 -25.60 2.01
C GLU A 119 32.99 -24.55 1.01
N ILE A 120 31.67 -24.34 0.93
CA ILE A 120 31.07 -23.31 0.10
C ILE A 120 30.25 -22.37 0.98
N TYR A 121 30.50 -21.10 0.82
CA TYR A 121 29.68 -20.04 1.39
C TYR A 121 29.25 -19.08 0.29
N ALA A 122 27.98 -18.69 0.28
CA ALA A 122 27.45 -17.67 -0.61
C ALA A 122 26.48 -16.77 0.14
N PHE A 123 26.50 -15.50 -0.21
CA PHE A 123 25.63 -14.49 0.34
C PHE A 123 25.16 -13.55 -0.77
N MET A 124 23.89 -13.21 -0.74
CA MET A 124 23.30 -12.22 -1.63
C MET A 124 22.34 -11.34 -0.84
N SER A 125 22.38 -10.04 -1.11
CA SER A 125 21.43 -9.07 -0.58
C SER A 125 20.88 -8.26 -1.73
N ALA A 126 19.61 -8.45 -2.05
CA ALA A 126 18.95 -7.67 -3.10
C ALA A 126 18.81 -6.21 -2.67
N ALA A 127 19.16 -5.27 -3.54
CA ALA A 127 19.02 -3.83 -3.31
C ALA A 127 17.56 -3.36 -3.30
N LYS A 128 16.64 -4.14 -3.87
CA LYS A 128 15.18 -3.94 -3.89
C LYS A 128 14.47 -5.16 -3.32
N TYR A 129 13.15 -5.17 -3.40
CA TYR A 129 12.36 -6.34 -2.96
C TYR A 129 12.78 -7.61 -3.69
N VAL A 130 12.96 -7.53 -5.02
CA VAL A 130 13.42 -8.63 -5.88
C VAL A 130 14.48 -8.13 -6.84
N GLY A 131 15.37 -9.03 -7.31
CA GLY A 131 16.52 -8.69 -8.16
C GLY A 131 16.78 -9.71 -9.25
N GLY A 132 17.69 -9.33 -10.17
CA GLY A 132 18.18 -10.19 -11.27
C GLY A 132 19.42 -11.02 -10.90
N ASP A 133 20.17 -10.54 -9.91
CA ASP A 133 21.38 -11.25 -9.46
C ASP A 133 21.03 -12.59 -8.84
N PHE A 134 21.87 -13.59 -9.05
CA PHE A 134 21.75 -14.86 -8.39
C PHE A 134 23.07 -15.61 -8.33
N TYR A 135 23.12 -16.59 -7.43
CA TYR A 135 24.12 -17.63 -7.39
C TYR A 135 23.44 -18.99 -7.35
N ASP A 136 24.12 -20.01 -7.84
CA ASP A 136 23.73 -21.41 -7.64
C ASP A 136 24.98 -22.27 -7.51
N PHE A 137 24.87 -23.37 -6.78
CA PHE A 137 25.88 -24.42 -6.68
C PHE A 137 25.18 -25.75 -6.46
N PHE A 138 25.67 -26.78 -7.13
CA PHE A 138 25.10 -28.13 -7.10
C PHE A 138 26.11 -29.16 -7.56
N LYS A 139 26.01 -30.38 -7.02
CA LYS A 139 26.78 -31.50 -7.57
C LYS A 139 26.18 -31.92 -8.90
N ILE A 140 27.03 -32.01 -9.92
CA ILE A 140 26.69 -32.58 -11.23
C ILE A 140 26.78 -34.10 -11.11
N ASP A 141 27.88 -34.58 -10.52
CA ASP A 141 28.13 -35.99 -10.16
C ASP A 141 29.06 -36.04 -8.92
N ASP A 142 29.68 -37.21 -8.67
CA ASP A 142 30.55 -37.40 -7.51
C ASP A 142 31.86 -36.57 -7.61
N ASP A 143 32.33 -36.27 -8.82
CA ASP A 143 33.62 -35.61 -9.09
C ASP A 143 33.45 -34.15 -9.54
N ARG A 144 32.24 -33.74 -9.95
CA ARG A 144 32.01 -32.43 -10.57
C ARG A 144 31.02 -31.60 -9.76
N LEU A 145 31.44 -30.37 -9.47
CA LEU A 145 30.62 -29.34 -8.84
C LEU A 145 30.36 -28.21 -9.84
N GLY A 146 29.09 -27.89 -10.06
CA GLY A 146 28.67 -26.70 -10.77
C GLY A 146 28.46 -25.53 -9.82
N PHE A 147 28.95 -24.38 -10.17
CA PHE A 147 28.61 -23.11 -9.51
C PHE A 147 28.43 -21.99 -10.52
N VAL A 148 27.52 -21.09 -10.19
CA VAL A 148 27.13 -19.96 -11.05
C VAL A 148 27.04 -18.71 -10.20
N ILE A 149 27.55 -17.61 -10.70
CA ILE A 149 27.25 -16.26 -10.25
C ILE A 149 26.83 -15.47 -11.49
N ALA A 150 25.66 -14.87 -11.45
CA ALA A 150 25.10 -14.21 -12.63
C ALA A 150 24.30 -12.95 -12.25
N ASP A 151 24.31 -11.99 -13.16
CA ASP A 151 23.53 -10.75 -13.11
C ASP A 151 22.67 -10.67 -14.36
N VAL A 152 21.34 -10.59 -14.16
CA VAL A 152 20.37 -10.41 -15.23
C VAL A 152 20.17 -8.92 -15.46
N SER A 153 20.40 -8.48 -16.70
CA SER A 153 20.21 -7.08 -17.08
C SER A 153 18.79 -6.58 -16.73
N GLY A 154 18.71 -5.46 -16.07
CA GLY A 154 17.48 -4.83 -15.61
C GLY A 154 17.33 -4.85 -14.09
N LYS A 155 16.10 -4.61 -13.61
CA LYS A 155 15.79 -4.57 -12.17
C LYS A 155 14.32 -4.83 -11.89
N GLY A 156 14.03 -5.23 -10.65
CA GLY A 156 12.64 -5.50 -10.19
C GLY A 156 12.09 -6.81 -10.74
N VAL A 157 10.77 -6.91 -10.84
CA VAL A 157 10.04 -8.15 -11.16
C VAL A 157 10.47 -8.80 -12.48
N PRO A 158 10.62 -8.07 -13.61
CA PRO A 158 11.07 -8.69 -14.85
C PRO A 158 12.43 -9.38 -14.71
N ALA A 159 13.40 -8.71 -14.10
CA ALA A 159 14.73 -9.29 -13.89
C ALA A 159 14.68 -10.51 -12.97
N ALA A 160 13.85 -10.49 -11.93
CA ALA A 160 13.65 -11.61 -11.02
C ALA A 160 13.06 -12.86 -11.72
N ILE A 161 12.13 -12.66 -12.66
CA ILE A 161 11.56 -13.74 -13.46
C ILE A 161 12.64 -14.35 -14.38
N PHE A 162 13.40 -13.51 -15.08
CA PHE A 162 14.50 -13.98 -15.93
C PHE A 162 15.57 -14.71 -15.11
N MET A 163 15.88 -14.24 -13.93
CA MET A 163 16.77 -14.91 -12.99
C MET A 163 16.31 -16.33 -12.69
N ALA A 164 15.05 -16.51 -12.31
CA ALA A 164 14.50 -17.81 -11.96
C ALA A 164 14.53 -18.79 -13.16
N ILE A 165 14.21 -18.30 -14.37
CA ILE A 165 14.27 -19.06 -15.60
C ILE A 165 15.72 -19.44 -15.93
N SER A 166 16.63 -18.46 -15.94
CA SER A 166 18.04 -18.68 -16.30
C SER A 166 18.71 -19.69 -15.37
N ARG A 167 18.52 -19.52 -14.04
CA ARG A 167 19.01 -20.49 -13.05
C ARG A 167 18.48 -21.90 -13.31
N THR A 168 17.18 -22.03 -13.54
CA THR A 168 16.54 -23.33 -13.77
C THR A 168 17.08 -24.00 -15.02
N VAL A 169 17.22 -23.26 -16.12
CA VAL A 169 17.74 -23.77 -17.40
C VAL A 169 19.20 -24.18 -17.28
N ILE A 170 20.05 -23.35 -16.69
CA ILE A 170 21.48 -23.67 -16.48
C ILE A 170 21.63 -24.95 -15.68
N ARG A 171 20.89 -25.07 -14.58
CA ARG A 171 20.94 -26.28 -13.73
C ARG A 171 20.42 -27.53 -14.46
N ALA A 172 19.31 -27.40 -15.18
CA ALA A 172 18.74 -28.51 -15.94
C ALA A 172 19.72 -29.03 -17.00
N ILE A 173 20.33 -28.13 -17.81
CA ILE A 173 21.31 -28.52 -18.84
C ILE A 173 22.51 -29.17 -18.18
N ALA A 174 23.08 -28.59 -17.15
CA ALA A 174 24.25 -29.13 -16.47
C ALA A 174 24.05 -30.55 -15.87
N LEU A 175 22.81 -30.88 -15.52
CA LEU A 175 22.45 -32.19 -14.93
C LEU A 175 22.03 -33.23 -16.01
N THR A 176 21.75 -32.79 -17.24
CA THR A 176 21.31 -33.68 -18.33
C THR A 176 22.44 -34.07 -19.29
N ASP A 177 23.52 -33.32 -19.37
CA ASP A 177 24.71 -33.60 -20.23
C ASP A 177 25.70 -34.58 -19.59
N ASN A 178 25.20 -35.67 -19.02
CA ASN A 178 25.98 -36.79 -18.46
C ASN A 178 26.00 -38.00 -19.36
#